data_bb119ca82af87a5a7aadf7d587e079c9
#
_entry.id   bb119ca82af87a5a7aadf7d587e079c9
#
_cell.length_a   1.000
_cell.length_b   1.000
_cell.length_c   1.000
_cell.angle_alpha   90.00
_cell.angle_beta   90.00
_cell.angle_gamma   90.00
#
_symmetry.space_group_name_H-M   'P 1'
#
loop_
_entity.id
_entity.type
_entity.pdbx_description
1 polymer ?
#
loop_
_entity_poly.entity_id
_entity_poly.type
_entity_poly.pdbx_seq_one_letter_code
_entity_poly.pdbx_strand_id
1 'polypeptide(L)'
;RGYSFFGLSFVYIIFEDGTDLYWARSRVLEYLNFVAGRLPQGVTPSLGPDATGVGWVYEYILESDKHDLSQLRSIQDWFLRYELSSVPGVSEVASIGGFVKQYQVVVDPNKLRAYNMPIQKIRKAIQRSNNDVGGKLVEMGETEFMVRGLGYIKSIDDLYNIPLDVDENGTPVLLRNVANVKIGPELRRGVADLNGTGE
;
A
#
# COMPACT_ATOMS: atom_id res chain seq x y z
N ARG A 1 -2.71 -9.55 26.05
CA ARG A 1 -2.97 -8.12 26.24
C ARG A 1 -3.18 -7.48 24.87
N GLY A 2 -4.10 -6.49 24.76
CA GLY A 2 -4.34 -5.79 23.50
C GLY A 2 -4.21 -4.28 23.68
N TYR A 3 -3.70 -3.62 22.65
CA TYR A 3 -3.58 -2.16 22.56
C TYR A 3 -4.08 -1.71 21.21
N SER A 4 -4.95 -0.69 21.17
CA SER A 4 -5.47 -0.12 19.94
C SER A 4 -5.12 1.36 19.86
N PHE A 5 -4.63 1.76 18.70
CA PHE A 5 -4.28 3.13 18.35
C PHE A 5 -5.03 3.52 17.06
N PHE A 6 -4.85 4.74 16.58
CA PHE A 6 -5.40 5.16 15.31
C PHE A 6 -4.91 4.28 14.15
N GLY A 7 -5.83 3.46 13.60
CA GLY A 7 -5.56 2.60 12.45
C GLY A 7 -4.69 1.37 12.70
N LEU A 8 -4.36 1.08 13.96
CA LEU A 8 -3.49 -0.04 14.31
C LEU A 8 -3.93 -0.68 15.64
N SER A 9 -3.90 -2.01 15.71
CA SER A 9 -4.19 -2.76 16.92
C SER A 9 -3.16 -3.87 17.09
N PHE A 10 -2.62 -3.98 18.29
CA PHE A 10 -1.69 -5.03 18.68
C PHE A 10 -2.32 -5.97 19.70
N VAL A 11 -2.12 -7.26 19.51
CA VAL A 11 -2.50 -8.30 20.48
C VAL A 11 -1.26 -9.10 20.85
N TYR A 12 -0.88 -9.03 22.10
CA TYR A 12 0.23 -9.80 22.67
C TYR A 12 -0.32 -11.08 23.32
N ILE A 13 0.13 -12.21 22.82
CA ILE A 13 -0.19 -13.52 23.35
C ILE A 13 1.04 -14.03 24.06
N ILE A 14 0.90 -14.34 25.34
CA ILE A 14 1.97 -14.87 26.20
C ILE A 14 1.65 -16.33 26.46
N PHE A 15 2.56 -17.20 26.07
CA PHE A 15 2.48 -18.64 26.31
C PHE A 15 3.25 -19.00 27.57
N GLU A 16 3.05 -20.20 28.06
CA GLU A 16 3.80 -20.75 29.18
C GLU A 16 5.27 -20.92 28.80
N ASP A 17 6.15 -20.83 29.80
CA ASP A 17 7.58 -21.02 29.63
C ASP A 17 7.88 -22.42 29.06
N GLY A 18 8.82 -22.50 28.12
CA GLY A 18 9.16 -23.72 27.43
C GLY A 18 8.30 -24.09 26.24
N THR A 19 7.27 -23.29 25.91
CA THR A 19 6.50 -23.48 24.69
C THR A 19 7.36 -23.19 23.46
N ASP A 20 7.36 -24.10 22.48
CA ASP A 20 8.06 -23.90 21.21
C ASP A 20 7.50 -22.70 20.46
N LEU A 21 8.35 -21.75 20.09
CA LEU A 21 7.98 -20.49 19.45
C LEU A 21 7.26 -20.72 18.12
N TYR A 22 7.76 -21.62 17.29
CA TYR A 22 7.18 -21.82 15.96
C TYR A 22 5.86 -22.60 16.02
N TRP A 23 5.74 -23.52 16.96
CA TRP A 23 4.47 -24.17 17.25
C TRP A 23 3.43 -23.12 17.71
N ALA A 24 3.78 -22.27 18.66
CA ALA A 24 2.90 -21.20 19.14
C ALA A 24 2.48 -20.26 18.02
N ARG A 25 3.42 -19.82 17.17
CA ARG A 25 3.15 -18.97 16.00
C ARG A 25 2.21 -19.65 15.02
N SER A 26 2.41 -20.93 14.73
CA SER A 26 1.53 -21.71 13.84
C SER A 26 0.11 -21.79 14.39
N ARG A 27 -0.06 -22.01 15.69
CA ARG A 27 -1.38 -22.02 16.34
C ARG A 27 -2.07 -20.65 16.24
N VAL A 28 -1.34 -19.57 16.52
CA VAL A 28 -1.88 -18.21 16.41
C VAL A 28 -2.31 -17.92 14.96
N LEU A 29 -1.50 -18.27 13.96
CA LEU A 29 -1.83 -18.07 12.56
C LEU A 29 -3.09 -18.83 12.14
N GLU A 30 -3.24 -20.07 12.60
CA GLU A 30 -4.44 -20.88 12.34
C GLU A 30 -5.70 -20.19 12.90
N TYR A 31 -5.66 -19.73 14.16
CA TYR A 31 -6.79 -19.01 14.74
C TYR A 31 -7.06 -17.66 14.09
N LEU A 32 -6.02 -16.94 13.65
CA LEU A 32 -6.18 -15.70 12.90
C LEU A 32 -6.96 -15.90 11.61
N ASN A 33 -6.74 -17.01 10.91
CA ASN A 33 -7.50 -17.37 9.71
C ASN A 33 -9.00 -17.58 10.01
N PHE A 34 -9.34 -18.20 11.14
CA PHE A 34 -10.73 -18.37 11.55
C PHE A 34 -11.40 -17.04 11.95
N VAL A 35 -10.65 -16.12 12.51
CA VAL A 35 -11.17 -14.83 12.98
C VAL A 35 -11.24 -13.80 11.86
N ALA A 36 -10.45 -13.93 10.79
CA ALA A 36 -10.34 -12.94 9.71
C ALA A 36 -11.72 -12.52 9.15
N GLY A 37 -12.63 -13.46 8.97
CA GLY A 37 -13.99 -13.18 8.48
C GLY A 37 -14.92 -12.47 9.49
N ARG A 38 -14.52 -12.34 10.75
CA ARG A 38 -15.28 -11.67 11.82
C ARG A 38 -14.78 -10.25 12.09
N LEU A 39 -13.64 -9.89 11.50
CA LEU A 39 -13.07 -8.55 11.63
C LEU A 39 -13.84 -7.54 10.76
N PRO A 40 -13.81 -6.26 11.11
CA PRO A 40 -14.40 -5.21 10.30
C PRO A 40 -13.85 -5.23 8.86
N GLN A 41 -14.68 -4.82 7.91
CA GLN A 41 -14.27 -4.78 6.51
C GLN A 41 -13.04 -3.90 6.31
N GLY A 42 -12.04 -4.40 5.60
CA GLY A 42 -10.78 -3.72 5.34
C GLY A 42 -9.71 -3.93 6.41
N VAL A 43 -10.00 -4.72 7.46
CA VAL A 43 -9.00 -5.08 8.47
C VAL A 43 -8.43 -6.47 8.14
N THR A 44 -7.12 -6.52 7.94
CA THR A 44 -6.39 -7.78 7.71
C THR A 44 -5.45 -8.02 8.88
N PRO A 45 -5.63 -9.10 9.65
CA PRO A 45 -4.71 -9.44 10.72
C PRO A 45 -3.43 -10.04 10.13
N SER A 46 -2.30 -9.73 10.74
CA SER A 46 -1.00 -10.32 10.41
C SER A 46 -0.27 -10.73 11.68
N LEU A 47 0.52 -11.78 11.57
CA LEU A 47 1.42 -12.18 12.64
C LEU A 47 2.62 -11.24 12.68
N GLY A 48 2.99 -10.78 13.87
CA GLY A 48 4.22 -9.99 14.04
C GLY A 48 5.48 -10.81 13.75
N PRO A 49 6.65 -10.16 13.61
CA PRO A 49 7.92 -10.87 13.41
C PRO A 49 8.23 -11.78 14.61
N ASP A 50 9.07 -12.78 14.41
CA ASP A 50 9.58 -13.67 15.44
C ASP A 50 10.84 -13.11 16.15
N ALA A 51 11.10 -11.84 15.94
CA ALA A 51 12.16 -11.07 16.56
C ALA A 51 11.58 -9.84 17.29
N THR A 52 12.38 -9.29 18.18
CA THR A 52 12.11 -8.02 18.87
C THR A 52 13.22 -7.03 18.55
N GLY A 53 12.97 -5.72 18.79
CA GLY A 53 14.02 -4.70 18.61
C GLY A 53 15.30 -4.92 19.44
N VAL A 54 15.23 -5.73 20.48
CA VAL A 54 16.41 -6.16 21.25
C VAL A 54 17.31 -7.11 20.44
N GLY A 55 16.76 -7.81 19.47
CA GLY A 55 17.47 -8.73 18.58
C GLY A 55 18.05 -8.07 17.34
N TRP A 56 17.98 -6.77 17.19
CA TRP A 56 18.61 -6.06 16.06
C TRP A 56 20.13 -6.11 16.22
N VAL A 57 20.76 -6.79 15.27
CA VAL A 57 22.20 -7.07 15.30
C VAL A 57 22.98 -6.27 14.28
N TYR A 58 22.28 -5.67 13.32
CA TYR A 58 22.90 -4.89 12.25
C TYR A 58 21.99 -3.73 11.84
N GLU A 59 22.56 -2.54 11.79
CA GLU A 59 21.89 -1.33 11.34
C GLU A 59 22.72 -0.71 10.19
N TYR A 60 22.05 -0.22 9.17
CA TYR A 60 22.69 0.43 8.03
C TYR A 60 21.85 1.60 7.55
N ILE A 61 22.48 2.50 6.83
CA ILE A 61 21.83 3.64 6.19
C ILE A 61 21.99 3.57 4.68
N LEU A 62 21.08 4.21 3.98
CA LEU A 62 21.17 4.42 2.54
C LEU A 62 21.42 5.90 2.27
N GLU A 63 22.51 6.19 1.61
CA GLU A 63 22.90 7.53 1.19
C GLU A 63 23.07 7.58 -0.33
N SER A 64 22.71 8.68 -0.95
CA SER A 64 22.91 8.88 -2.37
C SER A 64 22.82 10.35 -2.76
N ASP A 65 23.75 10.79 -3.61
CA ASP A 65 23.69 12.10 -4.26
C ASP A 65 22.76 12.12 -5.50
N LYS A 66 22.24 10.95 -5.91
CA LYS A 66 21.46 10.78 -7.14
C LYS A 66 19.98 10.46 -6.89
N HIS A 67 19.66 9.94 -5.71
CA HIS A 67 18.33 9.48 -5.35
C HIS A 67 17.76 10.31 -4.21
N ASP A 68 16.51 10.72 -4.35
CA ASP A 68 15.79 11.37 -3.26
C ASP A 68 15.32 10.36 -2.19
N LEU A 69 14.87 10.85 -1.05
CA LEU A 69 14.41 10.02 0.08
C LEU A 69 13.32 9.03 -0.30
N SER A 70 12.46 9.38 -1.27
CA SER A 70 11.40 8.49 -1.73
C SER A 70 11.92 7.35 -2.60
N GLN A 71 12.96 7.61 -3.37
CA GLN A 71 13.64 6.61 -4.20
C GLN A 71 14.46 5.67 -3.33
N LEU A 72 15.22 6.21 -2.36
CA LEU A 72 15.94 5.41 -1.38
C LEU A 72 15.01 4.51 -0.59
N ARG A 73 13.87 5.05 -0.13
CA ARG A 73 12.84 4.24 0.54
C ARG A 73 12.28 3.14 -0.37
N SER A 74 12.08 3.43 -1.63
CA SER A 74 11.61 2.41 -2.60
C SER A 74 12.65 1.31 -2.84
N ILE A 75 13.94 1.65 -2.93
CA ILE A 75 15.04 0.68 -3.04
C ILE A 75 15.08 -0.19 -1.80
N GLN A 76 14.97 0.41 -0.61
CA GLN A 76 14.93 -0.32 0.65
C GLN A 76 13.75 -1.29 0.71
N ASP A 77 12.52 -0.82 0.47
CA ASP A 77 11.31 -1.61 0.70
C ASP A 77 11.05 -2.67 -0.38
N TRP A 78 11.45 -2.42 -1.63
CA TRP A 78 11.13 -3.28 -2.77
C TRP A 78 12.30 -4.09 -3.32
N PHE A 79 13.53 -3.80 -2.89
CA PHE A 79 14.70 -4.55 -3.32
C PHE A 79 15.50 -5.06 -2.12
N LEU A 80 16.14 -4.19 -1.35
CA LEU A 80 17.05 -4.60 -0.27
C LEU A 80 16.36 -5.45 0.80
N ARG A 81 15.15 -5.06 1.18
CA ARG A 81 14.38 -5.81 2.18
C ARG A 81 14.15 -7.26 1.76
N TYR A 82 13.82 -7.51 0.49
CA TYR A 82 13.60 -8.87 0.00
C TYR A 82 14.90 -9.67 -0.08
N GLU A 83 15.95 -9.07 -0.63
CA GLU A 83 17.25 -9.71 -0.74
C GLU A 83 17.81 -10.08 0.64
N LEU A 84 17.79 -9.12 1.57
CA LEU A 84 18.31 -9.37 2.93
C LEU A 84 17.42 -10.34 3.72
N SER A 85 16.10 -10.30 3.56
CA SER A 85 15.21 -11.26 4.24
C SER A 85 15.36 -12.68 3.71
N SER A 86 15.95 -12.89 2.53
CA SER A 86 16.23 -14.21 1.98
C SER A 86 17.47 -14.88 2.59
N VAL A 87 18.29 -14.12 3.30
CA VAL A 87 19.51 -14.64 3.94
C VAL A 87 19.13 -15.53 5.13
N PRO A 88 19.64 -16.76 5.21
CA PRO A 88 19.35 -17.64 6.34
C PRO A 88 19.71 -17.00 7.68
N GLY A 89 18.77 -17.04 8.63
CA GLY A 89 18.93 -16.46 9.96
C GLY A 89 18.49 -14.99 10.08
N VAL A 90 18.09 -14.34 9.00
CA VAL A 90 17.46 -13.00 9.05
C VAL A 90 15.96 -13.17 9.24
N SER A 91 15.47 -12.72 10.36
CA SER A 91 14.07 -12.82 10.76
C SER A 91 13.24 -11.61 10.31
N GLU A 92 13.82 -10.43 10.32
CA GLU A 92 13.17 -9.21 9.91
C GLU A 92 14.18 -8.20 9.34
N VAL A 93 13.73 -7.43 8.35
CA VAL A 93 14.40 -6.22 7.88
C VAL A 93 13.42 -5.06 8.01
N ALA A 94 13.62 -4.23 9.03
CA ALA A 94 12.79 -3.08 9.32
C ALA A 94 13.33 -1.81 8.66
N SER A 95 12.44 -0.94 8.19
CA SER A 95 12.79 0.32 7.54
C SER A 95 12.27 1.49 8.35
N ILE A 96 13.16 2.44 8.69
CA ILE A 96 12.83 3.68 9.38
C ILE A 96 13.36 4.84 8.52
N GLY A 97 12.63 5.96 8.49
CA GLY A 97 13.03 7.13 7.71
C GLY A 97 12.61 7.08 6.24
N GLY A 98 13.01 8.08 5.49
CA GLY A 98 12.53 8.30 4.14
C GLY A 98 11.01 8.47 4.06
N PHE A 99 10.43 8.38 2.89
CA PHE A 99 8.97 8.36 2.75
C PHE A 99 8.49 7.44 1.62
N VAL A 100 7.38 6.76 1.87
CA VAL A 100 6.69 5.96 0.87
C VAL A 100 5.95 6.90 -0.10
N LYS A 101 6.18 6.72 -1.39
CA LYS A 101 5.46 7.47 -2.44
C LYS A 101 4.01 7.07 -2.51
N GLN A 102 3.14 8.06 -2.64
CA GLN A 102 1.73 7.84 -2.95
C GLN A 102 1.22 8.84 -3.97
N TYR A 103 0.24 8.43 -4.76
CA TYR A 103 -0.54 9.34 -5.58
C TYR A 103 -1.55 10.06 -4.69
N GLN A 104 -1.45 11.38 -4.62
CA GLN A 104 -2.35 12.22 -3.85
C GLN A 104 -3.33 12.91 -4.80
N VAL A 105 -4.61 12.58 -4.69
CA VAL A 105 -5.69 13.23 -5.42
C VAL A 105 -6.29 14.31 -4.53
N VAL A 106 -5.94 15.56 -4.81
CA VAL A 106 -6.40 16.73 -4.06
C VAL A 106 -7.60 17.32 -4.79
N VAL A 107 -8.80 17.10 -4.27
CA VAL A 107 -10.04 17.60 -4.88
C VAL A 107 -10.26 19.08 -4.57
N ASP A 108 -10.82 19.83 -5.53
CA ASP A 108 -11.24 21.21 -5.36
C ASP A 108 -12.72 21.26 -4.95
N PRO A 109 -13.05 21.70 -3.72
CA PRO A 109 -14.43 21.74 -3.24
C PRO A 109 -15.36 22.62 -4.09
N ASN A 110 -14.84 23.70 -4.69
CA ASN A 110 -15.64 24.59 -5.52
C ASN A 110 -15.99 23.93 -6.86
N LYS A 111 -15.02 23.25 -7.46
CA LYS A 111 -15.25 22.45 -8.67
C LYS A 111 -16.19 21.28 -8.41
N LEU A 112 -16.08 20.62 -7.26
CA LEU A 112 -17.02 19.55 -6.88
C LEU A 112 -18.47 20.08 -6.81
N ARG A 113 -18.68 21.26 -6.25
CA ARG A 113 -20.00 21.89 -6.22
C ARG A 113 -20.49 22.28 -7.62
N ALA A 114 -19.62 22.87 -8.44
CA ALA A 114 -19.96 23.28 -9.80
C ALA A 114 -20.40 22.09 -10.69
N TYR A 115 -19.76 20.94 -10.52
CA TYR A 115 -20.12 19.70 -11.23
C TYR A 115 -21.14 18.85 -10.49
N ASN A 116 -21.69 19.30 -9.36
CA ASN A 116 -22.59 18.55 -8.47
C ASN A 116 -22.06 17.14 -8.17
N MET A 117 -20.76 17.02 -7.91
CA MET A 117 -20.05 15.75 -7.78
C MET A 117 -19.74 15.42 -6.33
N PRO A 118 -20.33 14.37 -5.75
CA PRO A 118 -19.99 13.91 -4.42
C PRO A 118 -18.62 13.22 -4.41
N ILE A 119 -17.83 13.46 -3.36
CA ILE A 119 -16.48 12.88 -3.20
C ILE A 119 -16.46 11.35 -3.27
N GLN A 120 -17.55 10.72 -2.84
CA GLN A 120 -17.69 9.25 -2.90
C GLN A 120 -17.72 8.73 -4.34
N LYS A 121 -18.21 9.50 -5.30
CA LYS A 121 -18.20 9.14 -6.72
C LYS A 121 -16.77 9.11 -7.25
N ILE A 122 -15.94 10.09 -6.87
CA ILE A 122 -14.52 10.14 -7.22
C ILE A 122 -13.78 8.92 -6.65
N ARG A 123 -13.95 8.65 -5.36
CA ARG A 123 -13.35 7.47 -4.72
C ARG A 123 -13.69 6.18 -5.46
N LYS A 124 -14.98 5.97 -5.76
CA LYS A 124 -15.42 4.78 -6.48
C LYS A 124 -14.86 4.72 -7.91
N ALA A 125 -14.77 5.85 -8.60
CA ALA A 125 -14.21 5.90 -9.95
C ALA A 125 -12.73 5.50 -9.94
N ILE A 126 -11.92 6.07 -9.03
CA ILE A 126 -10.51 5.71 -8.88
C ILE A 126 -10.34 4.22 -8.56
N GLN A 127 -11.13 3.70 -7.62
CA GLN A 127 -11.07 2.27 -7.26
C GLN A 127 -11.39 1.33 -8.43
N ARG A 128 -12.37 1.69 -9.27
CA ARG A 128 -12.76 0.91 -10.44
C ARG A 128 -11.74 1.00 -11.59
N SER A 129 -11.06 2.14 -11.71
CA SER A 129 -10.10 2.39 -12.77
C SER A 129 -8.69 1.84 -12.48
N ASN A 130 -8.47 1.24 -11.32
CA ASN A 130 -7.19 0.63 -10.96
C ASN A 130 -7.35 -0.88 -10.80
N ASN A 131 -7.74 -1.54 -11.89
CA ASN A 131 -7.98 -2.98 -11.88
C ASN A 131 -7.80 -3.57 -13.29
N ASP A 132 -7.08 -4.69 -13.38
CA ASP A 132 -7.06 -5.49 -14.59
C ASP A 132 -8.30 -6.38 -14.63
N VAL A 133 -8.91 -6.47 -15.80
CA VAL A 133 -10.10 -7.29 -16.01
C VAL A 133 -9.79 -8.35 -17.06
N GLY A 134 -9.99 -9.62 -16.70
CA GLY A 134 -10.00 -10.72 -17.67
C GLY A 134 -11.24 -10.62 -18.54
N GLY A 135 -11.06 -10.61 -19.85
CA GLY A 135 -12.13 -10.62 -20.83
C GLY A 135 -12.50 -12.02 -21.25
N LYS A 136 -13.42 -12.11 -22.22
CA LYS A 136 -13.79 -13.38 -22.84
C LYS A 136 -12.71 -13.82 -23.85
N LEU A 137 -12.72 -15.10 -24.16
CA LEU A 137 -12.02 -15.63 -25.32
C LEU A 137 -12.67 -15.12 -26.59
N VAL A 138 -11.85 -14.74 -27.55
CA VAL A 138 -12.26 -14.41 -28.92
C VAL A 138 -11.66 -15.48 -29.83
N GLU A 139 -12.52 -16.25 -30.48
CA GLU A 139 -12.13 -17.22 -31.49
C GLU A 139 -12.04 -16.53 -32.84
N MET A 140 -10.89 -16.56 -33.45
CA MET A 140 -10.68 -16.10 -34.84
C MET A 140 -9.96 -17.18 -35.65
N GLY A 141 -10.68 -17.84 -36.50
CA GLY A 141 -10.20 -19.00 -37.24
C GLY A 141 -10.02 -20.18 -36.26
N GLU A 142 -8.88 -20.86 -36.35
CA GLU A 142 -8.55 -22.00 -35.49
C GLU A 142 -7.76 -21.59 -34.22
N THR A 143 -7.73 -20.29 -33.90
CA THR A 143 -6.93 -19.75 -32.78
C THR A 143 -7.83 -19.01 -31.80
N GLU A 144 -7.62 -19.29 -30.52
CA GLU A 144 -8.26 -18.60 -29.40
C GLU A 144 -7.36 -17.46 -28.89
N PHE A 145 -7.95 -16.28 -28.73
CA PHE A 145 -7.31 -15.12 -28.15
C PHE A 145 -7.96 -14.74 -26.83
N MET A 146 -7.17 -14.65 -25.78
CA MET A 146 -7.64 -14.16 -24.49
C MET A 146 -7.60 -12.63 -24.48
N VAL A 147 -8.75 -12.00 -24.27
CA VAL A 147 -8.83 -10.54 -24.11
C VAL A 147 -8.51 -10.17 -22.66
N ARG A 148 -7.57 -9.27 -22.46
CA ARG A 148 -7.22 -8.71 -21.14
C ARG A 148 -7.33 -7.19 -21.19
N GLY A 149 -8.17 -6.63 -20.35
CA GLY A 149 -8.21 -5.20 -20.09
C GLY A 149 -7.10 -4.82 -19.11
N LEU A 150 -6.09 -4.06 -19.57
CA LEU A 150 -5.02 -3.54 -18.72
C LEU A 150 -5.50 -2.22 -18.11
N GLY A 151 -5.85 -2.21 -16.83
CA GLY A 151 -6.45 -1.07 -16.16
C GLY A 151 -5.67 -0.55 -14.95
N TYR A 152 -4.48 -1.11 -14.64
CA TYR A 152 -3.66 -0.58 -13.56
C TYR A 152 -3.08 0.79 -13.89
N ILE A 153 -3.22 1.72 -12.96
CA ILE A 153 -2.68 3.08 -13.03
C ILE A 153 -1.15 3.00 -12.95
N LYS A 154 -0.48 3.60 -13.93
CA LYS A 154 0.99 3.64 -14.04
C LYS A 154 1.55 5.06 -13.96
N SER A 155 0.72 6.06 -14.23
CA SER A 155 1.14 7.44 -14.32
C SER A 155 0.10 8.39 -13.71
N ILE A 156 0.50 9.64 -13.50
CA ILE A 156 -0.42 10.72 -13.11
C ILE A 156 -1.45 10.98 -14.21
N ASP A 157 -1.05 10.84 -15.47
CA ASP A 157 -1.96 11.06 -16.61
C ASP A 157 -3.08 10.02 -16.66
N ASP A 158 -2.81 8.79 -16.29
CA ASP A 158 -3.85 7.76 -16.19
C ASP A 158 -4.91 8.17 -15.16
N LEU A 159 -4.47 8.72 -14.02
CA LEU A 159 -5.39 9.25 -13.00
C LEU A 159 -6.20 10.44 -13.54
N TYR A 160 -5.55 11.39 -14.19
CA TYR A 160 -6.23 12.56 -14.75
C TYR A 160 -7.30 12.20 -15.79
N ASN A 161 -7.13 11.11 -16.49
CA ASN A 161 -8.05 10.64 -17.54
C ASN A 161 -9.20 9.77 -17.02
N ILE A 162 -9.28 9.51 -15.71
CA ILE A 162 -10.40 8.74 -15.13
C ILE A 162 -11.72 9.49 -15.37
N PRO A 163 -12.69 8.84 -16.06
CA PRO A 163 -14.01 9.41 -16.24
C PRO A 163 -14.83 9.34 -14.95
N LEU A 164 -15.40 10.47 -14.55
CA LEU A 164 -16.22 10.57 -13.36
C LEU A 164 -17.71 10.62 -13.68
N ASP A 165 -18.06 11.33 -14.75
CA ASP A 165 -19.43 11.54 -15.20
C ASP A 165 -19.48 11.95 -16.67
N VAL A 166 -20.70 12.20 -17.16
CA VAL A 166 -20.95 12.80 -18.45
C VAL A 166 -21.89 13.98 -18.21
N ASP A 167 -21.57 15.15 -18.76
CA ASP A 167 -22.41 16.34 -18.65
C ASP A 167 -23.68 16.24 -19.53
N GLU A 168 -24.57 17.25 -19.43
CA GLU A 168 -25.83 17.30 -20.17
C GLU A 168 -25.65 17.31 -21.71
N ASN A 169 -24.44 17.67 -22.18
CA ASN A 169 -24.09 17.70 -23.60
C ASN A 169 -23.39 16.42 -24.10
N GLY A 170 -23.23 15.42 -23.21
CA GLY A 170 -22.53 14.18 -23.55
C GLY A 170 -21.00 14.27 -23.40
N THR A 171 -20.47 15.38 -22.81
CA THR A 171 -19.03 15.56 -22.61
C THR A 171 -18.56 14.85 -21.36
N PRO A 172 -17.50 14.01 -21.41
CA PRO A 172 -16.97 13.36 -20.21
C PRO A 172 -16.39 14.36 -19.20
N VAL A 173 -16.81 14.26 -17.95
CA VAL A 173 -16.17 14.95 -16.82
C VAL A 173 -15.07 14.04 -16.28
N LEU A 174 -13.81 14.45 -16.42
CA LEU A 174 -12.64 13.70 -15.99
C LEU A 174 -12.15 14.14 -14.62
N LEU A 175 -11.32 13.32 -13.98
CA LEU A 175 -10.72 13.64 -12.68
C LEU A 175 -9.94 14.96 -12.72
N ARG A 176 -9.25 15.28 -13.84
CA ARG A 176 -8.55 16.57 -14.04
C ARG A 176 -9.44 17.81 -13.92
N ASN A 177 -10.72 17.67 -14.17
CA ASN A 177 -11.66 18.80 -14.09
C ASN A 177 -11.96 19.22 -12.64
N VAL A 178 -11.83 18.30 -11.68
CA VAL A 178 -12.25 18.50 -10.29
C VAL A 178 -11.13 18.30 -9.26
N ALA A 179 -9.96 17.79 -9.67
CA ALA A 179 -8.85 17.49 -8.77
C ALA A 179 -7.49 17.81 -9.38
N ASN A 180 -6.52 18.03 -8.50
CA ASN A 180 -5.11 18.04 -8.83
C ASN A 180 -4.47 16.74 -8.32
N VAL A 181 -3.65 16.09 -9.15
CA VAL A 181 -2.95 14.86 -8.82
C VAL A 181 -1.46 15.14 -8.73
N LYS A 182 -0.85 14.71 -7.64
CA LYS A 182 0.60 14.80 -7.43
C LYS A 182 1.14 13.54 -6.77
N ILE A 183 2.43 13.31 -6.94
CA ILE A 183 3.16 12.35 -6.11
C ILE A 183 3.57 13.07 -4.83
N GLY A 184 3.31 12.46 -3.71
CA GLY A 184 3.66 13.01 -2.40
C GLY A 184 4.00 11.91 -1.41
N PRO A 185 4.47 12.30 -0.23
CA PRO A 185 4.78 11.35 0.83
C PRO A 185 3.50 10.80 1.46
N GLU A 186 3.53 9.53 1.85
CA GLU A 186 2.62 9.01 2.87
C GLU A 186 2.84 9.74 4.20
N LEU A 187 1.84 9.69 5.09
CA LEU A 187 1.98 10.26 6.42
C LEU A 187 3.20 9.64 7.12
N ARG A 188 4.20 10.49 7.38
CA ARG A 188 5.44 10.06 8.02
C ARG A 188 5.19 9.75 9.49
N ARG A 189 5.66 8.58 9.93
CA ARG A 189 5.55 8.11 11.32
C ARG A 189 6.90 8.00 12.03
N GLY A 190 7.99 8.22 11.29
CA GLY A 190 9.34 8.18 11.81
C GLY A 190 10.29 9.01 10.95
N VAL A 191 11.36 9.43 11.54
CA VAL A 191 12.46 10.17 10.93
C VAL A 191 13.74 9.46 11.35
N ALA A 192 14.68 9.29 10.44
CA ALA A 192 16.02 8.85 10.73
C ALA A 192 16.99 10.01 10.46
N ASP A 193 17.88 10.26 11.38
CA ASP A 193 18.92 11.26 11.25
C ASP A 193 20.26 10.65 11.66
N LEU A 194 21.26 10.80 10.82
CA LEU A 194 22.63 10.39 11.10
C LEU A 194 23.49 11.62 11.38
N ASN A 195 24.09 11.67 12.56
CA ASN A 195 25.05 12.72 12.98
C ASN A 195 24.49 14.15 12.96
N GLY A 196 23.17 14.35 13.00
CA GLY A 196 22.56 15.68 13.01
C GLY A 196 22.58 16.40 11.66
N THR A 197 22.77 15.68 10.58
CA THR A 197 22.78 16.25 9.21
C THR A 197 21.40 16.31 8.58
N GLY A 198 20.40 15.76 9.25
CA GLY A 198 19.03 15.60 8.75
C GLY A 198 18.88 14.32 7.90
N GLU A 199 17.71 14.20 7.34
CA GLU A 199 17.33 13.08 6.43
C GLU A 199 17.58 13.45 4.99
#